data_2fc4e319ad600db30740583640e8df4e
#
_entry.id   2fc4e319ad600db30740583640e8df4e
#
_cell.length_a   1.000
_cell.length_b   1.000
_cell.length_c   1.000
_cell.angle_alpha   90.00
_cell.angle_beta   90.00
_cell.angle_gamma   90.00
#
_symmetry.space_group_name_H-M   'P 1'
#
loop_
_entity.id
_entity.type
_entity.pdbx_description
1 polymer ?
#
loop_
_entity_poly.entity_id
_entity_poly.type
_entity_poly.pdbx_seq_one_letter_code
_entity_poly.pdbx_strand_id
1 'polypeptide(L)'
;MVESLPLLPMPSRRQFLVRSPIGLAGVVAACRNAAAEHDTASVAQSGAPAAVSQQPASAPRPLLAGVPAEAPVLNWIPKHEELVYSFGGAAPRQRIKPGTRIVSWTEDCFDGAVKTAADLPSKVMPAGHDNPQTGPFFIEGAEPGDTVAVHILKLEPARGYAVSSFGPGFGALVGTDQTAMLGPDFPETTWRYDVDATRNVAKTTTRDGAHSWEVPLAPFLGCVGVAPANGEVRTSIVPGTFGGNMDCTEARAGNTVYLGVNMPGALLSFGDGHYAMGDGEIMGAAIEGAMNVDVYVELLKKQATPVPRIENADEVMFVGSGRPLEDAARVAFKAMVGWVQRASKMSELDAYQFVSQNARAPIIQLVDPQYTVLVKIAKQRVPAARR
;
A
#
# COMPACT_ATOMS: atom_id res chain seq x y z
N MET A 1 -44.86 12.79 24.51
CA MET A 1 -43.96 13.95 24.71
C MET A 1 -42.72 13.42 25.42
N VAL A 2 -41.62 13.24 24.70
CA VAL A 2 -40.36 12.81 25.28
C VAL A 2 -39.48 14.07 25.31
N GLU A 3 -39.23 14.57 26.51
CA GLU A 3 -38.35 15.74 26.71
C GLU A 3 -36.92 15.37 26.36
N SER A 4 -36.36 16.12 25.42
CA SER A 4 -34.95 16.04 25.03
C SER A 4 -34.10 16.70 26.11
N LEU A 5 -33.22 15.93 26.76
CA LEU A 5 -32.17 16.42 27.64
C LEU A 5 -31.17 17.26 26.84
N PRO A 6 -30.76 18.45 27.32
CA PRO A 6 -29.77 19.27 26.64
C PRO A 6 -28.39 18.65 26.72
N LEU A 7 -27.73 18.51 25.56
CA LEU A 7 -26.33 18.12 25.45
C LEU A 7 -25.44 19.21 26.10
N LEU A 8 -24.70 18.84 27.14
CA LEU A 8 -23.67 19.71 27.72
C LEU A 8 -22.53 19.97 26.72
N PRO A 9 -22.09 21.21 26.52
CA PRO A 9 -21.01 21.49 25.61
C PRO A 9 -19.70 20.87 26.07
N MET A 10 -19.01 20.18 25.16
CA MET A 10 -17.67 19.60 25.41
C MET A 10 -16.66 20.73 25.68
N PRO A 11 -15.81 20.64 26.71
CA PRO A 11 -14.82 21.66 27.01
C PRO A 11 -13.75 21.75 25.90
N SER A 12 -13.36 22.97 25.55
CA SER A 12 -12.28 23.20 24.57
C SER A 12 -10.92 22.71 25.12
N ARG A 13 -9.97 22.39 24.23
CA ARG A 13 -8.59 21.98 24.60
C ARG A 13 -7.91 22.92 25.60
N ARG A 14 -8.22 24.21 25.54
CA ARG A 14 -7.70 25.22 26.45
C ARG A 14 -8.25 25.10 27.87
N GLN A 15 -9.51 24.67 28.02
CA GLN A 15 -10.15 24.46 29.33
C GLN A 15 -9.68 23.16 30.00
N PHE A 16 -9.24 22.16 29.23
CA PHE A 16 -8.68 20.91 29.75
C PHE A 16 -7.30 21.12 30.37
N LEU A 17 -6.44 21.94 29.76
CA LEU A 17 -5.08 22.21 30.28
C LEU A 17 -5.08 23.06 31.56
N VAL A 18 -6.08 23.91 31.77
CA VAL A 18 -6.18 24.79 32.97
C VAL A 18 -6.76 24.05 34.19
N ARG A 19 -7.46 22.93 34.00
CA ARG A 19 -8.14 22.20 35.08
C ARG A 19 -7.40 20.93 35.54
N SER A 20 -6.27 20.61 34.97
CA SER A 20 -5.50 19.41 35.31
C SER A 20 -4.31 19.81 36.23
N PRO A 21 -4.29 19.46 37.53
CA PRO A 21 -3.22 19.87 38.45
C PRO A 21 -1.85 19.27 38.15
N ILE A 22 -1.77 18.39 37.12
CA ILE A 22 -0.51 17.70 36.74
C ILE A 22 0.25 18.48 35.63
N GLY A 23 -0.38 19.47 34.97
CA GLY A 23 0.20 20.15 33.83
C GLY A 23 1.28 21.21 34.13
N LEU A 24 1.36 21.75 35.33
CA LEU A 24 2.25 22.89 35.62
C LEU A 24 3.57 22.50 36.27
N ALA A 25 3.67 21.35 36.92
CA ALA A 25 4.90 20.94 37.62
C ALA A 25 5.93 20.26 36.67
N GLY A 26 5.50 19.67 35.56
CA GLY A 26 6.38 18.94 34.64
C GLY A 26 7.17 19.83 33.67
N VAL A 27 6.66 21.03 33.34
CA VAL A 27 7.29 21.90 32.33
C VAL A 27 8.41 22.76 32.93
N VAL A 28 8.39 23.04 34.21
CA VAL A 28 9.42 23.87 34.87
C VAL A 28 10.67 23.07 35.24
N ALA A 29 10.57 21.76 35.41
CA ALA A 29 11.72 20.89 35.72
C ALA A 29 12.60 20.57 34.48
N ALA A 30 12.02 20.56 33.26
CA ALA A 30 12.78 20.25 32.05
C ALA A 30 13.68 21.41 31.58
N CYS A 31 13.42 22.64 31.97
CA CYS A 31 14.20 23.82 31.55
C CYS A 31 15.34 24.20 32.48
N ARG A 32 15.54 23.55 33.58
CA ARG A 32 16.62 23.89 34.54
C ARG A 32 17.88 23.04 34.49
N ASN A 33 17.91 21.95 33.72
CA ASN A 33 19.05 21.04 33.62
C ASN A 33 19.84 21.12 32.31
N ALA A 34 19.67 22.17 31.51
CA ALA A 34 20.36 22.31 30.23
C ALA A 34 21.50 23.35 30.23
N ALA A 35 22.03 23.68 31.42
CA ALA A 35 23.17 24.62 31.50
C ALA A 35 24.16 24.15 32.53
N ALA A 36 24.96 23.12 32.24
CA ALA A 36 26.31 22.92 32.81
C ALA A 36 26.99 21.72 32.12
N GLU A 37 28.24 21.98 31.75
CA GLU A 37 29.30 21.01 31.41
C GLU A 37 29.41 20.60 29.94
N HIS A 38 30.10 21.47 29.18
CA HIS A 38 30.95 21.04 28.08
C HIS A 38 32.25 20.48 28.65
N ASP A 39 32.40 19.19 28.65
CA ASP A 39 33.72 18.58 28.80
C ASP A 39 34.05 17.77 27.54
N THR A 40 35.23 18.08 26.97
CA THR A 40 35.71 17.52 25.75
C THR A 40 36.27 16.13 25.99
N ALA A 41 35.51 15.09 25.64
CA ALA A 41 36.03 13.73 25.56
C ALA A 41 36.09 13.29 24.10
N SER A 42 37.28 12.92 23.66
CA SER A 42 37.60 12.39 22.34
C SER A 42 36.77 11.15 22.03
N VAL A 43 35.98 11.19 20.94
CA VAL A 43 35.27 10.01 20.44
C VAL A 43 36.27 9.15 19.67
N ALA A 44 36.66 8.04 20.28
CA ALA A 44 37.34 6.96 19.57
C ALA A 44 36.36 6.30 18.59
N GLN A 45 36.69 6.33 17.32
CA GLN A 45 36.01 5.56 16.28
C GLN A 45 36.23 4.06 16.52
N SER A 46 35.19 3.35 16.91
CA SER A 46 35.14 1.89 16.77
C SER A 46 33.69 1.44 16.72
N GLY A 47 33.27 0.99 15.56
CA GLY A 47 31.99 0.35 15.34
C GLY A 47 31.64 0.31 13.86
N ALA A 48 32.01 -0.78 13.19
CA ALA A 48 31.49 -1.07 11.86
C ALA A 48 29.93 -1.02 11.90
N PRO A 49 29.26 -0.50 10.86
CA PRO A 49 27.82 -0.48 10.84
C PRO A 49 27.30 -1.94 10.92
N ALA A 50 26.39 -2.18 11.87
CA ALA A 50 25.71 -3.46 11.96
C ALA A 50 25.05 -3.77 10.61
N ALA A 51 25.42 -4.92 10.05
CA ALA A 51 24.84 -5.39 8.81
C ALA A 51 23.31 -5.44 8.97
N VAL A 52 22.60 -4.64 8.18
CA VAL A 52 21.17 -4.78 8.00
C VAL A 52 20.94 -6.21 7.55
N SER A 53 20.27 -7.03 8.34
CA SER A 53 19.99 -8.41 8.01
C SER A 53 19.07 -8.41 6.78
N GLN A 54 19.66 -8.59 5.60
CA GLN A 54 18.91 -8.89 4.40
C GLN A 54 18.21 -10.23 4.64
N GLN A 55 16.88 -10.22 4.68
CA GLN A 55 16.15 -11.46 4.62
C GLN A 55 16.50 -12.14 3.28
N PRO A 56 16.96 -13.40 3.29
CA PRO A 56 17.25 -14.10 2.06
C PRO A 56 15.98 -14.16 1.21
N ALA A 57 16.13 -13.97 -0.11
CA ALA A 57 15.07 -14.18 -1.08
C ALA A 57 14.40 -15.52 -0.79
N SER A 58 13.13 -15.50 -0.39
CA SER A 58 12.41 -16.73 -0.05
C SER A 58 12.29 -17.60 -1.30
N ALA A 59 12.60 -18.88 -1.17
CA ALA A 59 12.31 -19.89 -2.19
C ALA A 59 10.86 -19.75 -2.69
N PRO A 60 10.55 -20.11 -3.96
CA PRO A 60 9.19 -20.01 -4.49
C PRO A 60 8.23 -20.73 -3.56
N ARG A 61 7.32 -19.99 -2.96
CA ARG A 61 6.30 -20.54 -2.06
C ARG A 61 5.38 -21.44 -2.89
N PRO A 62 4.94 -22.59 -2.36
CA PRO A 62 3.95 -23.41 -3.01
C PRO A 62 2.69 -22.56 -3.27
N LEU A 63 1.99 -22.85 -4.38
CA LEU A 63 0.66 -22.30 -4.68
C LEU A 63 -0.16 -22.25 -3.39
N LEU A 64 -0.82 -21.11 -3.15
CA LEU A 64 -1.66 -20.93 -1.96
C LEU A 64 -2.54 -22.17 -1.77
N ALA A 65 -2.50 -22.75 -0.58
CA ALA A 65 -3.35 -23.87 -0.26
C ALA A 65 -4.81 -23.46 -0.45
N GLY A 66 -5.52 -24.09 -1.41
CA GLY A 66 -6.92 -23.81 -1.68
C GLY A 66 -7.25 -23.43 -3.12
N VAL A 67 -6.27 -23.16 -3.99
CA VAL A 67 -6.56 -22.94 -5.43
C VAL A 67 -6.77 -24.29 -6.13
N PRO A 68 -7.98 -24.59 -6.65
CA PRO A 68 -8.23 -25.86 -7.34
C PRO A 68 -7.37 -25.99 -8.61
N ALA A 69 -6.83 -27.19 -8.84
CA ALA A 69 -6.02 -27.47 -10.03
C ALA A 69 -6.82 -27.30 -11.34
N GLU A 70 -8.11 -27.61 -11.29
CA GLU A 70 -9.08 -27.49 -12.38
C GLU A 70 -9.81 -26.13 -12.45
N ALA A 71 -9.35 -25.11 -11.74
CA ALA A 71 -9.96 -23.79 -11.81
C ALA A 71 -10.01 -23.29 -13.27
N PRO A 72 -11.14 -22.71 -13.73
CA PRO A 72 -11.20 -22.09 -15.05
C PRO A 72 -10.11 -21.03 -15.20
N VAL A 73 -9.43 -21.01 -16.35
CA VAL A 73 -8.35 -20.06 -16.61
C VAL A 73 -8.77 -19.09 -17.70
N LEU A 74 -8.74 -17.80 -17.38
CA LEU A 74 -8.81 -16.73 -18.36
C LEU A 74 -7.38 -16.29 -18.69
N ASN A 75 -6.93 -16.61 -19.92
CA ASN A 75 -5.71 -16.01 -20.48
C ASN A 75 -6.13 -14.79 -21.27
N TRP A 76 -5.82 -13.61 -20.76
CA TRP A 76 -6.17 -12.35 -21.41
C TRP A 76 -5.07 -11.32 -21.21
N ILE A 77 -4.43 -10.95 -22.29
CA ILE A 77 -3.45 -9.88 -22.36
C ILE A 77 -4.15 -8.68 -22.98
N PRO A 78 -4.40 -7.59 -22.23
CA PRO A 78 -5.04 -6.41 -22.79
C PRO A 78 -4.13 -5.78 -23.85
N LYS A 79 -4.73 -5.21 -24.87
CA LYS A 79 -4.05 -4.24 -25.72
C LYS A 79 -3.91 -2.93 -24.96
N HIS A 80 -2.96 -2.09 -25.39
CA HIS A 80 -2.71 -0.82 -24.70
C HIS A 80 -3.97 0.06 -24.63
N GLU A 81 -4.75 0.13 -25.70
CA GLU A 81 -6.02 0.87 -25.76
C GLU A 81 -7.15 0.29 -24.88
N GLU A 82 -6.96 -0.90 -24.35
CA GLU A 82 -7.93 -1.54 -23.44
C GLU A 82 -7.63 -1.24 -21.97
N LEU A 83 -6.45 -0.70 -21.67
CA LEU A 83 -6.08 -0.27 -20.31
C LEU A 83 -7.00 0.87 -19.85
N VAL A 84 -7.17 0.99 -18.55
CA VAL A 84 -7.98 2.05 -17.92
C VAL A 84 -7.15 2.80 -16.87
N TYR A 85 -7.45 4.08 -16.68
CA TYR A 85 -6.69 4.97 -15.79
C TYR A 85 -7.55 5.43 -14.59
N SER A 86 -8.52 4.59 -14.22
CA SER A 86 -9.42 4.88 -13.11
C SER A 86 -9.99 3.61 -12.49
N PHE A 87 -10.36 3.72 -11.22
CA PHE A 87 -11.24 2.77 -10.55
C PHE A 87 -12.68 3.31 -10.61
N GLY A 88 -13.60 2.49 -11.14
CA GLY A 88 -14.95 2.92 -11.49
C GLY A 88 -15.02 3.66 -12.84
N GLY A 89 -16.22 3.90 -13.35
CA GLY A 89 -16.51 4.65 -14.57
C GLY A 89 -16.28 3.90 -15.89
N ALA A 90 -15.31 3.00 -15.96
CA ALA A 90 -15.03 2.24 -17.16
C ALA A 90 -15.95 1.00 -17.27
N ALA A 91 -16.35 0.69 -18.51
CA ALA A 91 -17.06 -0.56 -18.79
C ALA A 91 -16.14 -1.78 -18.58
N PRO A 92 -16.70 -2.93 -18.12
CA PRO A 92 -15.91 -4.14 -17.95
C PRO A 92 -15.26 -4.57 -19.26
N ARG A 93 -13.97 -4.92 -19.22
CA ARG A 93 -13.26 -5.51 -20.35
C ARG A 93 -13.50 -7.02 -20.44
N GLN A 94 -13.64 -7.67 -19.28
CA GLN A 94 -13.89 -9.10 -19.18
C GLN A 94 -14.98 -9.38 -18.13
N ARG A 95 -15.69 -10.51 -18.31
CA ARG A 95 -16.62 -11.04 -17.32
C ARG A 95 -16.11 -12.41 -16.88
N ILE A 96 -16.02 -12.61 -15.57
CA ILE A 96 -15.52 -13.85 -15.00
C ILE A 96 -16.49 -14.41 -13.93
N LYS A 97 -16.48 -15.71 -13.77
CA LYS A 97 -17.14 -16.38 -12.65
C LYS A 97 -16.20 -16.36 -11.43
N PRO A 98 -16.72 -16.31 -10.20
CA PRO A 98 -15.93 -16.62 -9.02
C PRO A 98 -15.21 -17.97 -9.18
N GLY A 99 -14.00 -18.06 -8.70
CA GLY A 99 -13.16 -19.26 -8.88
C GLY A 99 -12.37 -19.27 -10.20
N THR A 100 -12.28 -18.16 -10.91
CA THR A 100 -11.47 -18.04 -12.14
C THR A 100 -10.04 -17.63 -11.80
N ARG A 101 -9.07 -18.32 -12.41
CA ARG A 101 -7.66 -17.90 -12.46
C ARG A 101 -7.46 -16.99 -13.66
N ILE A 102 -6.87 -15.84 -13.46
CA ILE A 102 -6.54 -14.86 -14.49
C ILE A 102 -5.04 -14.88 -14.70
N VAL A 103 -4.62 -15.19 -15.92
CA VAL A 103 -3.24 -15.03 -16.38
C VAL A 103 -3.22 -13.86 -17.34
N SER A 104 -2.51 -12.81 -16.96
CA SER A 104 -2.58 -11.53 -17.62
C SER A 104 -1.24 -10.78 -17.54
N TRP A 105 -1.27 -9.52 -17.89
CA TRP A 105 -0.14 -8.61 -17.89
C TRP A 105 -0.61 -7.21 -17.48
N THR A 106 0.29 -6.41 -16.95
CA THR A 106 0.04 -4.99 -16.69
C THR A 106 1.23 -4.14 -17.09
N GLU A 107 0.97 -2.89 -17.45
CA GLU A 107 2.00 -1.89 -17.78
C GLU A 107 2.61 -1.30 -16.50
N ASP A 108 3.71 -0.55 -16.62
CA ASP A 108 4.27 0.27 -15.55
C ASP A 108 3.46 1.57 -15.34
N CYS A 109 3.72 2.27 -14.23
CA CYS A 109 2.99 3.50 -13.88
C CYS A 109 3.15 4.63 -14.92
N PHE A 110 4.19 4.60 -15.74
CA PHE A 110 4.48 5.60 -16.77
C PHE A 110 3.89 5.25 -18.15
N ASP A 111 2.90 4.35 -18.21
CA ASP A 111 2.23 3.94 -19.46
C ASP A 111 3.20 3.35 -20.51
N GLY A 112 4.33 2.80 -20.08
CA GLY A 112 5.40 2.31 -20.95
C GLY A 112 6.12 3.39 -21.74
N ALA A 113 5.86 4.67 -21.46
CA ALA A 113 6.44 5.79 -22.20
C ALA A 113 7.90 6.07 -21.81
N VAL A 114 8.26 5.82 -20.55
CA VAL A 114 9.62 6.03 -20.03
C VAL A 114 10.44 4.76 -20.26
N LYS A 115 11.52 4.86 -21.05
CA LYS A 115 12.37 3.71 -21.45
C LYS A 115 13.83 3.88 -21.14
N THR A 116 14.27 5.12 -21.03
CA THR A 116 15.67 5.49 -20.81
C THR A 116 15.80 6.53 -19.69
N ALA A 117 17.00 6.70 -19.15
CA ALA A 117 17.27 7.75 -18.16
C ALA A 117 17.17 9.18 -18.73
N ALA A 118 17.03 9.34 -20.04
CA ALA A 118 16.83 10.63 -20.69
C ALA A 118 15.33 10.99 -20.84
N ASP A 119 14.44 10.02 -20.71
CA ASP A 119 13.01 10.24 -20.83
C ASP A 119 12.49 10.84 -19.51
N LEU A 120 11.83 11.97 -19.60
CA LEU A 120 11.17 12.61 -18.46
C LEU A 120 9.66 12.39 -18.58
N PRO A 121 8.97 11.83 -17.58
CA PRO A 121 7.53 11.59 -17.61
C PRO A 121 6.74 12.78 -18.11
N SER A 122 7.02 14.00 -17.63
CA SER A 122 6.36 15.23 -18.06
C SER A 122 6.48 15.55 -19.56
N LYS A 123 7.39 14.89 -20.28
CA LYS A 123 7.65 15.12 -21.70
C LYS A 123 7.17 14.00 -22.61
N VAL A 124 7.16 12.77 -22.10
CA VAL A 124 6.91 11.60 -22.93
C VAL A 124 5.57 10.92 -22.62
N MET A 125 5.02 11.12 -21.42
CA MET A 125 3.76 10.50 -20.99
C MET A 125 2.57 11.39 -21.35
N PRO A 126 1.49 10.85 -21.92
CA PRO A 126 0.27 11.60 -22.13
C PRO A 126 -0.36 12.01 -20.79
N ALA A 127 -0.93 13.21 -20.72
CA ALA A 127 -1.58 13.69 -19.50
C ALA A 127 -2.75 12.77 -19.09
N GLY A 128 -2.78 12.39 -17.82
CA GLY A 128 -3.82 11.52 -17.25
C GLY A 128 -3.64 10.03 -17.57
N HIS A 129 -2.48 9.63 -18.07
CA HIS A 129 -2.13 8.24 -18.33
C HIS A 129 -1.27 7.61 -17.22
N ASP A 130 -1.39 8.15 -16.00
CA ASP A 130 -0.71 7.59 -14.83
C ASP A 130 -1.35 6.25 -14.42
N ASN A 131 -0.52 5.29 -14.04
CA ASN A 131 -0.91 3.99 -13.50
C ASN A 131 -2.01 3.28 -14.34
N PRO A 132 -1.72 2.86 -15.58
CA PRO A 132 -2.66 2.08 -16.39
C PRO A 132 -3.03 0.77 -15.70
N GLN A 133 -4.34 0.44 -15.72
CA GLN A 133 -4.89 -0.72 -15.04
C GLN A 133 -5.37 -1.77 -16.04
N THR A 134 -5.09 -3.02 -15.75
CA THR A 134 -5.65 -4.20 -16.40
C THR A 134 -7.00 -4.55 -15.76
N GLY A 135 -8.02 -4.62 -16.59
CA GLY A 135 -9.43 -4.74 -16.18
C GLY A 135 -10.28 -3.63 -16.82
N PRO A 136 -11.46 -3.27 -16.26
CA PRO A 136 -12.11 -3.93 -15.12
C PRO A 136 -12.66 -5.34 -15.45
N PHE A 137 -12.52 -6.25 -14.49
CA PHE A 137 -13.14 -7.57 -14.55
C PHE A 137 -14.49 -7.52 -13.82
N PHE A 138 -15.58 -7.81 -14.52
CA PHE A 138 -16.89 -7.99 -13.90
C PHE A 138 -16.98 -9.40 -13.29
N ILE A 139 -17.12 -9.51 -11.99
CA ILE A 139 -17.24 -10.78 -11.28
C ILE A 139 -18.72 -11.12 -11.15
N GLU A 140 -19.15 -12.21 -11.80
CA GLU A 140 -20.55 -12.63 -11.81
C GLU A 140 -21.08 -12.90 -10.38
N GLY A 141 -22.23 -12.32 -10.08
CA GLY A 141 -22.91 -12.48 -8.78
C GLY A 141 -22.27 -11.68 -7.62
N ALA A 142 -21.24 -10.85 -7.87
CA ALA A 142 -20.71 -9.95 -6.86
C ALA A 142 -21.66 -8.78 -6.61
N GLU A 143 -22.04 -8.58 -5.34
CA GLU A 143 -22.98 -7.55 -4.89
C GLU A 143 -22.40 -6.77 -3.70
N PRO A 144 -22.83 -5.52 -3.49
CA PRO A 144 -22.41 -4.76 -2.31
C PRO A 144 -22.63 -5.53 -1.01
N GLY A 145 -21.61 -5.54 -0.15
CA GLY A 145 -21.57 -6.33 1.08
C GLY A 145 -20.88 -7.70 0.97
N ASP A 146 -20.49 -8.09 -0.24
CA ASP A 146 -19.57 -9.21 -0.47
C ASP A 146 -18.12 -8.76 -0.37
N THR A 147 -17.18 -9.70 -0.48
CA THR A 147 -15.75 -9.45 -0.58
C THR A 147 -15.18 -10.25 -1.75
N VAL A 148 -14.39 -9.57 -2.59
CA VAL A 148 -13.53 -10.23 -3.58
C VAL A 148 -12.21 -10.58 -2.89
N ALA A 149 -11.79 -11.85 -3.01
CA ALA A 149 -10.47 -12.30 -2.60
C ALA A 149 -9.62 -12.54 -3.85
N VAL A 150 -8.52 -11.78 -3.94
CA VAL A 150 -7.56 -11.87 -5.03
C VAL A 150 -6.31 -12.58 -4.50
N HIS A 151 -6.18 -13.87 -4.81
CA HIS A 151 -5.00 -14.66 -4.46
C HIS A 151 -3.91 -14.41 -5.48
N ILE A 152 -2.83 -13.77 -5.09
CA ILE A 152 -1.71 -13.48 -5.98
C ILE A 152 -0.81 -14.72 -6.03
N LEU A 153 -0.85 -15.42 -7.17
CA LEU A 153 -0.14 -16.68 -7.35
C LEU A 153 1.29 -16.46 -7.82
N LYS A 154 1.45 -15.52 -8.77
CA LYS A 154 2.75 -15.26 -9.39
C LYS A 154 2.82 -13.85 -9.95
N LEU A 155 3.94 -13.18 -9.74
CA LEU A 155 4.29 -11.90 -10.32
C LEU A 155 5.71 -11.99 -10.85
N GLU A 156 5.92 -11.64 -12.10
CA GLU A 156 7.24 -11.67 -12.74
C GLU A 156 7.47 -10.43 -13.57
N PRO A 157 8.69 -9.85 -13.53
CA PRO A 157 9.08 -8.82 -14.48
C PRO A 157 8.75 -9.23 -15.92
N ALA A 158 8.04 -8.38 -16.66
CA ALA A 158 7.68 -8.66 -18.05
C ALA A 158 8.74 -8.16 -19.04
N ARG A 159 9.74 -7.41 -18.57
CA ARG A 159 10.82 -6.88 -19.41
C ARG A 159 12.15 -6.80 -18.65
N GLY A 160 13.26 -6.77 -19.38
CA GLY A 160 14.62 -6.75 -18.82
C GLY A 160 15.07 -5.38 -18.31
N TYR A 161 14.15 -4.44 -18.11
CA TYR A 161 14.45 -3.14 -17.51
C TYR A 161 13.27 -2.65 -16.67
N ALA A 162 13.58 -1.72 -15.80
CA ALA A 162 12.63 -0.96 -15.01
C ALA A 162 13.06 0.50 -14.94
N VAL A 163 12.17 1.36 -14.49
CA VAL A 163 12.44 2.80 -14.37
C VAL A 163 11.95 3.31 -13.02
N SER A 164 12.51 4.42 -12.56
CA SER A 164 11.99 5.20 -11.44
C SER A 164 12.19 6.66 -11.78
N SER A 165 11.26 7.53 -11.42
CA SER A 165 11.38 8.94 -11.73
C SER A 165 10.98 9.79 -10.53
N PHE A 166 11.74 10.85 -10.31
CA PHE A 166 11.36 11.94 -9.42
C PHE A 166 10.67 13.03 -10.22
N GLY A 167 9.47 13.40 -9.81
CA GLY A 167 8.74 14.56 -10.32
C GLY A 167 8.75 15.71 -9.30
N PRO A 168 9.03 16.96 -9.71
CA PRO A 168 8.94 18.12 -8.83
C PRO A 168 7.54 18.22 -8.20
N GLY A 169 7.48 18.45 -6.89
CA GLY A 169 6.23 18.47 -6.14
C GLY A 169 5.66 17.10 -5.77
N PHE A 170 6.31 16.00 -6.16
CA PHE A 170 5.87 14.64 -5.85
C PHE A 170 6.99 13.83 -5.19
N GLY A 171 6.93 13.71 -3.87
CA GLY A 171 7.94 13.05 -3.04
C GLY A 171 7.77 13.41 -1.56
N ALA A 172 8.12 12.49 -0.66
CA ALA A 172 7.90 12.68 0.78
C ALA A 172 8.77 13.76 1.42
N LEU A 173 9.93 14.07 0.82
CA LEU A 173 10.93 15.00 1.36
C LEU A 173 11.02 16.31 0.60
N VAL A 174 10.12 16.55 -0.33
CA VAL A 174 10.07 17.77 -1.15
C VAL A 174 8.72 18.46 -1.03
N GLY A 175 8.60 19.68 -1.54
CA GLY A 175 7.32 20.40 -1.60
C GLY A 175 6.30 19.64 -2.44
N THR A 176 5.05 19.66 -2.01
CA THR A 176 3.90 19.09 -2.73
C THR A 176 2.88 20.17 -3.00
N ASP A 177 1.87 19.87 -3.79
CA ASP A 177 0.69 20.74 -3.99
C ASP A 177 -0.04 21.09 -2.68
N GLN A 178 0.18 20.30 -1.61
CA GLN A 178 -0.47 20.48 -0.31
C GLN A 178 0.48 20.95 0.81
N THR A 179 1.80 20.80 0.62
CA THR A 179 2.80 21.14 1.63
C THR A 179 3.98 21.85 0.98
N ALA A 180 4.06 23.18 1.15
CA ALA A 180 5.20 23.95 0.67
C ALA A 180 6.44 23.72 1.53
N MET A 181 7.60 23.60 0.88
CA MET A 181 8.92 23.50 1.52
C MET A 181 9.69 24.80 1.30
N LEU A 182 10.69 25.08 2.13
CA LEU A 182 11.50 26.30 2.04
C LEU A 182 12.61 26.23 0.98
N GLY A 183 12.88 25.09 0.41
CA GLY A 183 13.93 24.91 -0.61
C GLY A 183 13.35 24.79 -2.01
N PRO A 184 14.15 24.99 -3.06
CA PRO A 184 13.77 24.61 -4.41
C PRO A 184 13.70 23.09 -4.50
N ASP A 185 12.72 22.61 -5.30
CA ASP A 185 12.66 21.20 -5.65
C ASP A 185 13.87 20.77 -6.50
N PHE A 186 14.17 19.47 -6.46
CA PHE A 186 15.10 18.88 -7.42
C PHE A 186 14.47 18.91 -8.83
N PRO A 187 15.30 18.92 -9.89
CA PRO A 187 14.78 18.79 -11.25
C PRO A 187 14.19 17.39 -11.47
N GLU A 188 13.17 17.31 -12.32
CA GLU A 188 12.64 16.03 -12.79
C GLU A 188 13.77 15.14 -13.28
N THR A 189 13.80 13.90 -12.82
CA THR A 189 14.95 13.03 -13.00
C THR A 189 14.50 11.58 -13.09
N THR A 190 15.02 10.85 -14.08
CA THR A 190 14.72 9.43 -14.28
C THR A 190 15.96 8.57 -14.07
N TRP A 191 15.77 7.42 -13.43
CA TRP A 191 16.74 6.33 -13.33
C TRP A 191 16.22 5.13 -14.09
N ARG A 192 17.09 4.52 -14.88
CA ARG A 192 16.81 3.25 -15.53
C ARG A 192 17.56 2.14 -14.82
N TYR A 193 16.89 1.03 -14.59
CA TYR A 193 17.43 -0.17 -13.96
C TYR A 193 17.53 -1.29 -14.99
N ASP A 194 18.67 -1.97 -15.06
CA ASP A 194 18.79 -3.24 -15.78
C ASP A 194 18.34 -4.37 -14.85
N VAL A 195 17.43 -5.22 -15.34
CA VAL A 195 16.82 -6.30 -14.56
C VAL A 195 17.47 -7.62 -14.94
N ASP A 196 18.12 -8.25 -13.95
CA ASP A 196 18.67 -9.60 -14.06
C ASP A 196 17.75 -10.57 -13.32
N ALA A 197 16.83 -11.19 -14.05
CA ALA A 197 15.89 -12.17 -13.50
C ALA A 197 16.59 -13.44 -12.98
N THR A 198 17.78 -13.79 -13.50
CA THR A 198 18.53 -14.96 -13.05
C THR A 198 19.13 -14.73 -11.66
N ARG A 199 19.67 -13.52 -11.43
CA ARG A 199 20.24 -13.11 -10.14
C ARG A 199 19.17 -12.53 -9.20
N ASN A 200 17.96 -12.32 -9.70
CA ASN A 200 16.85 -11.70 -8.98
C ASN A 200 17.20 -10.29 -8.46
N VAL A 201 17.81 -9.45 -9.30
CA VAL A 201 18.21 -8.07 -8.95
C VAL A 201 17.86 -7.07 -10.05
N ALA A 202 17.64 -5.82 -9.65
CA ALA A 202 17.63 -4.66 -10.52
C ALA A 202 18.86 -3.79 -10.21
N LYS A 203 19.59 -3.35 -11.24
CA LYS A 203 20.82 -2.59 -11.11
C LYS A 203 20.72 -1.23 -11.79
N THR A 204 21.22 -0.19 -11.14
CA THR A 204 21.35 1.14 -11.72
C THR A 204 22.66 1.80 -11.31
N THR A 205 22.90 2.98 -11.84
CA THR A 205 24.08 3.82 -11.54
C THR A 205 23.64 5.25 -11.20
N THR A 206 24.47 5.97 -10.44
CA THR A 206 24.29 7.40 -10.25
C THR A 206 24.39 8.14 -11.59
N ARG A 207 23.81 9.33 -11.66
CA ARG A 207 23.78 10.15 -12.89
C ARG A 207 25.16 10.52 -13.42
N ASP A 208 26.14 10.68 -12.53
CA ASP A 208 27.55 10.93 -12.86
C ASP A 208 28.32 9.63 -13.20
N GLY A 209 27.68 8.46 -13.06
CA GLY A 209 28.29 7.16 -13.29
C GLY A 209 29.30 6.72 -12.22
N ALA A 210 29.49 7.50 -11.16
CA ALA A 210 30.52 7.25 -10.16
C ALA A 210 30.20 6.06 -9.24
N HIS A 211 28.90 5.79 -9.02
CA HIS A 211 28.46 4.71 -8.14
C HIS A 211 27.38 3.86 -8.82
N SER A 212 27.31 2.59 -8.45
CA SER A 212 26.24 1.69 -8.85
C SER A 212 25.71 0.92 -7.64
N TRP A 213 24.45 0.54 -7.69
CA TRP A 213 23.85 -0.32 -6.66
C TRP A 213 22.90 -1.32 -7.28
N GLU A 214 22.67 -2.40 -6.56
CA GLU A 214 21.73 -3.46 -6.91
C GLU A 214 20.64 -3.53 -5.84
N VAL A 215 19.41 -3.76 -6.27
CA VAL A 215 18.25 -3.94 -5.40
C VAL A 215 17.69 -5.35 -5.68
N PRO A 216 17.53 -6.21 -4.66
CA PRO A 216 16.84 -7.48 -4.83
C PRO A 216 15.41 -7.27 -5.32
N LEU A 217 14.98 -8.07 -6.30
CA LEU A 217 13.61 -8.03 -6.78
C LEU A 217 12.66 -8.61 -5.72
N ALA A 218 11.58 -7.88 -5.46
CA ALA A 218 10.49 -8.26 -4.58
C ALA A 218 9.16 -7.80 -5.21
N PRO A 219 8.72 -8.40 -6.34
CA PRO A 219 7.62 -7.91 -7.14
C PRO A 219 6.30 -7.88 -6.39
N PHE A 220 5.54 -6.79 -6.56
CA PHE A 220 4.19 -6.62 -6.06
C PHE A 220 3.37 -5.70 -6.99
N LEU A 221 2.06 -5.65 -6.78
CA LEU A 221 1.15 -4.75 -7.49
C LEU A 221 0.91 -3.50 -6.63
N GLY A 222 1.29 -2.33 -7.12
CA GLY A 222 0.97 -1.05 -6.48
C GLY A 222 -0.54 -0.81 -6.45
N CYS A 223 -1.17 -1.06 -7.57
CA CYS A 223 -2.61 -0.93 -7.76
C CYS A 223 -3.33 -2.29 -7.71
N VAL A 224 -4.25 -2.46 -6.78
CA VAL A 224 -5.28 -3.53 -6.75
C VAL A 224 -6.55 -2.96 -6.15
N GLY A 225 -7.65 -2.92 -6.92
CA GLY A 225 -8.87 -2.29 -6.43
C GLY A 225 -10.13 -2.72 -7.16
N VAL A 226 -11.26 -2.36 -6.57
CA VAL A 226 -12.61 -2.52 -7.14
C VAL A 226 -13.23 -1.14 -7.38
N ALA A 227 -14.38 -1.07 -8.03
CA ALA A 227 -15.08 0.21 -8.17
C ALA A 227 -15.40 0.83 -6.79
N PRO A 228 -15.17 2.13 -6.60
CA PRO A 228 -15.59 2.85 -5.40
C PRO A 228 -17.11 2.82 -5.19
N ALA A 229 -17.55 3.13 -3.98
CA ALA A 229 -18.97 3.22 -3.65
C ALA A 229 -19.67 4.38 -4.37
N ASN A 230 -21.01 4.33 -4.41
CA ASN A 230 -21.86 5.41 -4.91
C ASN A 230 -21.63 5.81 -6.37
N GLY A 231 -21.00 4.95 -7.19
CA GLY A 231 -20.69 5.27 -8.59
C GLY A 231 -19.58 6.30 -8.74
N GLU A 232 -18.78 6.54 -7.71
CA GLU A 232 -17.61 7.42 -7.82
C GLU A 232 -16.59 6.86 -8.81
N VAL A 233 -15.86 7.78 -9.43
CA VAL A 233 -14.70 7.48 -10.29
C VAL A 233 -13.48 8.11 -9.64
N ARG A 234 -12.45 7.31 -9.41
CA ARG A 234 -11.16 7.75 -8.87
C ARG A 234 -10.07 7.46 -9.88
N THR A 235 -9.19 8.43 -10.10
CA THR A 235 -7.98 8.18 -10.91
C THR A 235 -7.16 7.06 -10.30
N SER A 236 -6.44 6.34 -11.12
CA SER A 236 -5.67 5.15 -10.71
C SER A 236 -4.57 5.43 -9.68
N ILE A 237 -4.11 6.68 -9.54
CA ILE A 237 -3.14 7.10 -8.52
C ILE A 237 -3.74 7.29 -7.11
N VAL A 238 -5.05 7.10 -6.92
CA VAL A 238 -5.70 7.36 -5.63
C VAL A 238 -6.01 6.05 -4.90
N PRO A 239 -5.44 5.79 -3.74
CA PRO A 239 -5.87 4.69 -2.88
C PRO A 239 -7.07 5.07 -2.01
N GLY A 240 -7.78 4.05 -1.51
CA GLY A 240 -8.92 4.25 -0.62
C GLY A 240 -9.49 2.97 -0.04
N THR A 241 -10.72 3.03 0.46
CA THR A 241 -11.42 1.85 1.01
C THR A 241 -11.70 0.78 -0.04
N PHE A 242 -11.64 1.14 -1.31
CA PHE A 242 -11.83 0.25 -2.46
C PHE A 242 -10.53 -0.45 -2.92
N GLY A 243 -9.41 -0.20 -2.27
CA GLY A 243 -8.06 -0.54 -2.73
C GLY A 243 -7.46 0.62 -3.52
N GLY A 244 -7.14 0.39 -4.78
CA GLY A 244 -6.51 1.40 -5.65
C GLY A 244 -5.00 1.38 -5.53
N ASN A 245 -4.38 2.54 -5.62
CA ASN A 245 -2.93 2.74 -5.54
C ASN A 245 -2.42 2.67 -4.10
N MET A 246 -2.46 1.46 -3.54
CA MET A 246 -2.06 1.27 -2.14
C MET A 246 -0.52 1.25 -1.99
N ASP A 247 0.20 0.95 -3.05
CA ASP A 247 1.65 0.71 -3.10
C ASP A 247 2.13 -0.27 -2.03
N CYS A 248 1.23 -1.18 -1.69
CA CYS A 248 1.45 -2.08 -0.57
C CYS A 248 2.35 -3.25 -0.96
N THR A 249 3.59 -3.25 -0.47
CA THR A 249 4.58 -4.32 -0.69
C THR A 249 4.07 -5.72 -0.34
N GLU A 250 2.97 -5.82 0.41
CA GLU A 250 2.31 -7.10 0.72
C GLU A 250 1.27 -7.51 -0.34
N ALA A 251 0.99 -6.70 -1.38
CA ALA A 251 0.20 -7.13 -2.54
C ALA A 251 1.06 -7.95 -3.51
N ARG A 252 1.69 -9.01 -3.01
CA ARG A 252 2.71 -9.84 -3.65
C ARG A 252 2.33 -11.31 -3.71
N ALA A 253 3.05 -12.08 -4.52
CA ALA A 253 2.85 -13.52 -4.65
C ALA A 253 2.89 -14.24 -3.29
N GLY A 254 1.95 -15.15 -3.07
CA GLY A 254 1.75 -15.88 -1.82
C GLY A 254 0.83 -15.20 -0.81
N ASN A 255 0.35 -14.00 -1.11
CA ASN A 255 -0.63 -13.28 -0.28
C ASN A 255 -1.98 -13.19 -0.99
N THR A 256 -3.04 -12.99 -0.21
CA THR A 256 -4.39 -12.74 -0.70
C THR A 256 -4.83 -11.34 -0.32
N VAL A 257 -5.29 -10.57 -1.29
CA VAL A 257 -5.89 -9.24 -1.10
C VAL A 257 -7.41 -9.37 -1.09
N TYR A 258 -8.05 -8.91 -0.02
CA TYR A 258 -9.51 -8.90 0.17
C TYR A 258 -10.04 -7.48 0.02
N LEU A 259 -10.98 -7.30 -0.89
CA LEU A 259 -11.58 -6.01 -1.22
C LEU A 259 -13.10 -6.07 -1.04
N GLY A 260 -13.67 -5.13 -0.30
CA GLY A 260 -15.13 -5.02 -0.15
C GLY A 260 -15.80 -4.64 -1.46
N VAL A 261 -16.83 -5.36 -1.86
CA VAL A 261 -17.63 -5.04 -3.05
C VAL A 261 -18.52 -3.85 -2.76
N ASN A 262 -18.40 -2.80 -3.55
CA ASN A 262 -19.19 -1.56 -3.43
C ASN A 262 -20.24 -1.43 -4.54
N MET A 263 -19.98 -2.03 -5.70
CA MET A 263 -20.85 -1.97 -6.89
C MET A 263 -21.09 -3.37 -7.45
N PRO A 264 -22.23 -3.64 -8.10
CA PRO A 264 -22.48 -4.92 -8.74
C PRO A 264 -21.35 -5.32 -9.71
N GLY A 265 -20.90 -6.56 -9.60
CA GLY A 265 -19.77 -7.08 -10.38
C GLY A 265 -18.40 -6.66 -9.87
N ALA A 266 -18.31 -5.92 -8.77
CA ALA A 266 -17.09 -5.41 -8.14
C ALA A 266 -16.23 -4.53 -9.06
N LEU A 267 -16.07 -4.87 -10.34
CA LEU A 267 -15.21 -4.20 -11.34
C LEU A 267 -13.75 -4.18 -10.90
N LEU A 268 -13.21 -5.36 -10.63
CA LEU A 268 -11.82 -5.55 -10.21
C LEU A 268 -10.85 -5.07 -11.29
N SER A 269 -9.86 -4.27 -10.89
CA SER A 269 -8.72 -3.90 -11.73
C SER A 269 -7.42 -4.02 -10.92
N PHE A 270 -6.31 -4.26 -11.63
CA PHE A 270 -4.97 -4.25 -11.06
C PHE A 270 -3.97 -3.71 -12.06
N GLY A 271 -2.88 -3.17 -11.57
CA GLY A 271 -1.83 -2.58 -12.42
C GLY A 271 -0.64 -2.13 -11.59
N ASP A 272 0.17 -1.27 -12.22
CA ASP A 272 1.25 -0.60 -11.51
C ASP A 272 2.23 -1.60 -10.91
N GLY A 273 2.99 -2.26 -11.77
CA GLY A 273 3.91 -3.31 -11.38
C GLY A 273 5.19 -2.75 -10.78
N HIS A 274 5.42 -3.00 -9.50
CA HIS A 274 6.64 -2.64 -8.78
C HIS A 274 7.58 -3.83 -8.69
N TYR A 275 8.82 -3.67 -9.13
CA TYR A 275 9.83 -4.75 -8.99
C TYR A 275 10.52 -4.74 -7.64
N ALA A 276 10.61 -3.59 -6.99
CA ALA A 276 11.01 -3.41 -5.60
C ALA A 276 10.70 -1.99 -5.12
N MET A 277 10.45 -1.84 -3.83
CA MET A 277 10.19 -0.54 -3.19
C MET A 277 10.64 -0.60 -1.72
N GLY A 278 11.16 0.50 -1.20
CA GLY A 278 11.35 0.71 0.24
C GLY A 278 10.10 1.29 0.90
N ASP A 279 9.96 1.09 2.21
CA ASP A 279 8.86 1.68 2.99
C ASP A 279 8.82 3.21 2.79
N GLY A 280 7.63 3.73 2.60
CA GLY A 280 7.35 5.15 2.43
C GLY A 280 7.31 5.63 0.99
N GLU A 281 7.85 4.88 0.03
CA GLU A 281 7.95 5.27 -1.38
C GLU A 281 8.47 6.71 -1.57
N ILE A 282 9.43 7.09 -0.76
CA ILE A 282 9.76 8.48 -0.44
C ILE A 282 10.19 9.35 -1.64
N MET A 283 10.56 8.72 -2.77
CA MET A 283 10.93 9.44 -4.00
C MET A 283 9.73 9.74 -4.90
N GLY A 284 8.56 9.10 -4.67
CA GLY A 284 7.35 9.24 -5.46
C GLY A 284 7.13 8.14 -6.50
N ALA A 285 8.13 7.29 -6.71
CA ALA A 285 8.04 6.10 -7.55
C ALA A 285 8.94 4.99 -7.02
N ALA A 286 8.51 3.76 -7.18
CA ALA A 286 9.26 2.56 -6.90
C ALA A 286 10.26 2.24 -8.03
N ILE A 287 10.71 0.99 -8.13
CA ILE A 287 11.33 0.44 -9.34
C ILE A 287 10.20 -0.11 -10.21
N GLU A 288 9.71 0.73 -11.12
CA GLU A 288 8.52 0.54 -11.92
C GLU A 288 8.76 -0.35 -13.13
N GLY A 289 7.86 -1.29 -13.38
CA GLY A 289 8.00 -2.15 -14.55
C GLY A 289 6.73 -2.94 -14.88
N ALA A 290 6.53 -3.18 -16.18
CA ALA A 290 5.47 -4.05 -16.65
C ALA A 290 5.59 -5.45 -16.04
N MET A 291 4.46 -6.07 -15.71
CA MET A 291 4.44 -7.30 -14.94
C MET A 291 3.55 -8.37 -15.55
N ASN A 292 4.06 -9.60 -15.62
CA ASN A 292 3.23 -10.78 -15.85
C ASN A 292 2.52 -11.14 -14.54
N VAL A 293 1.21 -11.26 -14.60
CA VAL A 293 0.34 -11.41 -13.43
C VAL A 293 -0.44 -12.71 -13.52
N ASP A 294 -0.42 -13.48 -12.44
CA ASP A 294 -1.20 -14.69 -12.28
C ASP A 294 -1.94 -14.62 -10.93
N VAL A 295 -3.26 -14.48 -11.00
CA VAL A 295 -4.11 -14.37 -9.81
C VAL A 295 -5.30 -15.30 -9.89
N TYR A 296 -5.81 -15.73 -8.73
CA TYR A 296 -7.06 -16.48 -8.64
C TYR A 296 -8.08 -15.63 -7.86
N VAL A 297 -9.30 -15.55 -8.37
CA VAL A 297 -10.33 -14.63 -7.86
C VAL A 297 -11.49 -15.40 -7.26
N GLU A 298 -11.74 -15.22 -5.98
CA GLU A 298 -12.90 -15.76 -5.25
C GLU A 298 -13.88 -14.67 -4.84
N LEU A 299 -15.10 -15.06 -4.58
CA LEU A 299 -16.16 -14.20 -4.06
C LEU A 299 -16.70 -14.75 -2.73
N LEU A 300 -16.51 -13.99 -1.67
CA LEU A 300 -16.99 -14.29 -0.33
C LEU A 300 -18.32 -13.57 -0.10
N LYS A 301 -19.42 -14.31 -0.17
CA LYS A 301 -20.77 -13.75 -0.03
C LYS A 301 -21.06 -13.28 1.40
N LYS A 302 -21.62 -12.06 1.52
CA LYS A 302 -22.05 -11.47 2.81
C LYS A 302 -20.95 -11.39 3.87
N GLN A 303 -19.69 -11.19 3.41
CA GLN A 303 -18.51 -11.06 4.28
C GLN A 303 -17.81 -9.74 3.98
N ALA A 304 -18.46 -8.62 4.27
CA ALA A 304 -17.91 -7.30 4.01
C ALA A 304 -16.60 -7.06 4.77
N THR A 305 -15.60 -6.50 4.07
CA THR A 305 -14.44 -5.88 4.70
C THR A 305 -14.53 -4.36 4.55
N PRO A 306 -14.31 -3.60 5.64
CA PRO A 306 -14.49 -2.13 5.58
C PRO A 306 -13.37 -1.41 4.82
N VAL A 307 -12.22 -2.03 4.73
CA VAL A 307 -11.02 -1.54 4.03
C VAL A 307 -10.26 -2.74 3.46
N PRO A 308 -9.30 -2.55 2.57
CA PRO A 308 -8.48 -3.64 2.06
C PRO A 308 -7.82 -4.42 3.20
N ARG A 309 -7.93 -5.72 3.13
CA ARG A 309 -7.29 -6.67 4.03
C ARG A 309 -6.35 -7.55 3.23
N ILE A 310 -5.16 -7.84 3.78
CA ILE A 310 -4.20 -8.75 3.17
C ILE A 310 -3.90 -9.87 4.16
N GLU A 311 -3.82 -11.09 3.68
CA GLU A 311 -3.49 -12.23 4.51
C GLU A 311 -2.50 -13.17 3.79
N ASN A 312 -1.70 -13.80 4.60
CA ASN A 312 -0.92 -15.00 4.22
C ASN A 312 -1.06 -16.08 5.31
N ALA A 313 -0.21 -17.10 5.27
CA ALA A 313 -0.23 -18.16 6.27
C ALA A 313 -0.01 -17.64 7.70
N ASP A 314 0.83 -16.60 7.85
CA ASP A 314 1.38 -16.17 9.13
C ASP A 314 0.73 -14.90 9.69
N GLU A 315 0.29 -13.99 8.82
CA GLU A 315 -0.16 -12.64 9.23
C GLU A 315 -1.54 -12.29 8.66
N VAL A 316 -2.25 -11.48 9.42
CA VAL A 316 -3.40 -10.70 8.95
C VAL A 316 -3.00 -9.23 8.97
N MET A 317 -3.41 -8.49 7.94
CA MET A 317 -2.99 -7.12 7.69
C MET A 317 -4.18 -6.29 7.21
N PHE A 318 -4.26 -5.03 7.61
CA PHE A 318 -5.26 -4.07 7.13
C PHE A 318 -4.57 -2.84 6.57
N VAL A 319 -5.03 -2.40 5.40
CA VAL A 319 -4.53 -1.21 4.74
C VAL A 319 -5.47 -0.05 5.03
N GLY A 320 -4.91 1.05 5.52
CA GLY A 320 -5.64 2.30 5.69
C GLY A 320 -5.03 3.38 4.80
N SER A 321 -5.86 4.06 4.03
CA SER A 321 -5.44 5.18 3.19
C SER A 321 -6.15 6.46 3.61
N GLY A 322 -5.41 7.57 3.68
CA GLY A 322 -5.95 8.86 4.10
C GLY A 322 -4.87 9.94 4.27
N ARG A 323 -5.29 11.18 4.31
CA ARG A 323 -4.50 12.34 4.74
C ARG A 323 -5.26 13.09 5.84
N PRO A 324 -4.57 13.54 6.89
CA PRO A 324 -3.14 13.32 7.19
C PRO A 324 -2.80 11.86 7.53
N LEU A 325 -1.51 11.54 7.68
CA LEU A 325 -1.00 10.18 7.88
C LEU A 325 -1.63 9.45 9.09
N GLU A 326 -1.87 10.17 10.17
CA GLU A 326 -2.50 9.60 11.36
C GLU A 326 -3.95 9.14 11.11
N ASP A 327 -4.65 9.67 10.12
CA ASP A 327 -5.98 9.20 9.76
C ASP A 327 -5.90 7.90 8.96
N ALA A 328 -4.91 7.75 8.07
CA ALA A 328 -4.61 6.47 7.42
C ALA A 328 -4.34 5.39 8.48
N ALA A 329 -3.48 5.69 9.47
CA ALA A 329 -3.18 4.78 10.57
C ALA A 329 -4.44 4.41 11.38
N ARG A 330 -5.28 5.40 11.75
CA ARG A 330 -6.53 5.17 12.50
C ARG A 330 -7.49 4.26 11.76
N VAL A 331 -7.61 4.42 10.45
CA VAL A 331 -8.46 3.56 9.60
C VAL A 331 -8.00 2.11 9.67
N ALA A 332 -6.70 1.85 9.48
CA ALA A 332 -6.13 0.50 9.52
C ALA A 332 -6.23 -0.13 10.92
N PHE A 333 -5.88 0.62 11.98
CA PHE A 333 -5.98 0.14 13.36
C PHE A 333 -7.42 -0.18 13.76
N LYS A 334 -8.39 0.66 13.42
CA LYS A 334 -9.81 0.41 13.69
C LYS A 334 -10.28 -0.88 13.05
N ALA A 335 -9.89 -1.13 11.80
CA ALA A 335 -10.23 -2.36 11.11
C ALA A 335 -9.59 -3.60 11.79
N MET A 336 -8.32 -3.49 12.22
CA MET A 336 -7.62 -4.55 12.94
C MET A 336 -8.28 -4.86 14.30
N VAL A 337 -8.63 -3.83 15.09
CA VAL A 337 -9.34 -4.02 16.37
C VAL A 337 -10.64 -4.77 16.16
N GLY A 338 -11.46 -4.34 15.19
CA GLY A 338 -12.73 -5.01 14.89
C GLY A 338 -12.54 -6.45 14.39
N TRP A 339 -11.46 -6.75 13.68
CA TRP A 339 -11.15 -8.12 13.26
C TRP A 339 -10.73 -8.99 14.46
N VAL A 340 -9.83 -8.50 15.32
CA VAL A 340 -9.39 -9.21 16.54
C VAL A 340 -10.58 -9.48 17.45
N GLN A 341 -11.45 -8.48 17.68
CA GLN A 341 -12.66 -8.63 18.48
C GLN A 341 -13.52 -9.80 17.99
N ARG A 342 -13.77 -9.88 16.68
CA ARG A 342 -14.56 -10.97 16.09
C ARG A 342 -13.86 -12.33 16.16
N ALA A 343 -12.56 -12.36 15.88
CA ALA A 343 -11.78 -13.60 15.85
C ALA A 343 -11.60 -14.22 17.26
N SER A 344 -11.36 -13.38 18.27
CA SER A 344 -11.09 -13.82 19.65
C SER A 344 -12.30 -13.78 20.58
N LYS A 345 -13.41 -13.13 20.15
CA LYS A 345 -14.59 -12.81 20.98
C LYS A 345 -14.26 -11.96 22.22
N MET A 346 -13.21 -11.19 22.18
CA MET A 346 -12.87 -10.20 23.21
C MET A 346 -13.87 -9.04 23.22
N SER A 347 -13.91 -8.28 24.31
CA SER A 347 -14.51 -6.95 24.30
C SER A 347 -13.76 -6.03 23.35
N GLU A 348 -14.39 -4.96 22.89
CA GLU A 348 -13.72 -3.98 21.99
C GLU A 348 -12.50 -3.36 22.68
N LEU A 349 -12.61 -3.03 23.97
CA LEU A 349 -11.51 -2.44 24.74
C LEU A 349 -10.34 -3.41 24.92
N ASP A 350 -10.60 -4.69 25.20
CA ASP A 350 -9.56 -5.71 25.31
C ASP A 350 -8.89 -5.98 23.95
N ALA A 351 -9.67 -6.02 22.86
CA ALA A 351 -9.14 -6.14 21.51
C ALA A 351 -8.26 -4.92 21.16
N TYR A 352 -8.68 -3.72 21.53
CA TYR A 352 -7.90 -2.51 21.33
C TYR A 352 -6.57 -2.56 22.10
N GLN A 353 -6.60 -2.96 23.39
CA GLN A 353 -5.39 -3.15 24.20
C GLN A 353 -4.46 -4.22 23.59
N PHE A 354 -5.04 -5.34 23.12
CA PHE A 354 -4.27 -6.40 22.47
C PHE A 354 -3.58 -5.90 21.21
N VAL A 355 -4.30 -5.18 20.33
CA VAL A 355 -3.76 -4.60 19.10
C VAL A 355 -2.66 -3.61 19.40
N SER A 356 -2.83 -2.73 20.42
CA SER A 356 -1.83 -1.77 20.88
C SER A 356 -0.49 -2.40 21.23
N GLN A 357 -0.51 -3.63 21.76
CA GLN A 357 0.70 -4.33 22.21
C GLN A 357 1.32 -5.25 21.18
N ASN A 358 0.57 -5.68 20.17
CA ASN A 358 0.99 -6.75 19.26
C ASN A 358 1.12 -6.33 17.80
N ALA A 359 0.48 -5.22 17.40
CA ALA A 359 0.50 -4.78 16.00
C ALA A 359 1.80 -4.07 15.63
N ARG A 360 2.16 -4.22 14.35
CA ARG A 360 3.18 -3.41 13.67
C ARG A 360 2.48 -2.56 12.63
N ALA A 361 2.96 -1.35 12.40
CA ALA A 361 2.32 -0.40 11.51
C ALA A 361 3.35 0.34 10.63
N PRO A 362 3.96 -0.33 9.63
CA PRO A 362 4.80 0.37 8.67
C PRO A 362 4.01 1.40 7.86
N ILE A 363 4.67 2.51 7.57
CA ILE A 363 4.22 3.48 6.59
C ILE A 363 4.58 2.93 5.22
N ILE A 364 3.58 2.73 4.37
CA ILE A 364 3.77 2.09 3.07
C ILE A 364 4.16 3.11 2.02
N GLN A 365 3.39 4.21 1.88
CA GLN A 365 3.75 5.33 1.01
C GLN A 365 3.31 6.65 1.64
N LEU A 366 4.05 7.72 1.31
CA LEU A 366 3.88 9.09 1.82
C LEU A 366 3.79 10.12 0.69
N VAL A 367 3.41 9.71 -0.50
CA VAL A 367 3.57 10.54 -1.71
C VAL A 367 2.28 10.75 -2.46
N ASP A 368 1.40 9.77 -2.49
CA ASP A 368 0.13 9.79 -3.17
C ASP A 368 -0.89 10.81 -2.61
N PRO A 369 -1.98 11.09 -3.34
CA PRO A 369 -3.07 11.95 -2.84
C PRO A 369 -3.64 11.50 -1.49
N GLN A 370 -3.58 10.20 -1.18
CA GLN A 370 -3.85 9.63 0.15
C GLN A 370 -2.65 8.76 0.56
N TYR A 371 -2.12 8.98 1.77
CA TYR A 371 -1.03 8.17 2.33
C TYR A 371 -1.52 6.78 2.71
N THR A 372 -0.63 5.78 2.69
CA THR A 372 -0.98 4.41 3.03
C THR A 372 -0.20 3.89 4.23
N VAL A 373 -0.93 3.36 5.22
CA VAL A 373 -0.40 2.66 6.40
C VAL A 373 -0.91 1.23 6.41
N LEU A 374 -0.03 0.29 6.65
CA LEU A 374 -0.37 -1.12 6.87
C LEU A 374 -0.31 -1.44 8.36
N VAL A 375 -1.38 -1.98 8.93
CA VAL A 375 -1.36 -2.54 10.29
C VAL A 375 -1.41 -4.05 10.20
N LYS A 376 -0.43 -4.75 10.80
CA LYS A 376 -0.31 -6.21 10.73
C LYS A 376 -0.06 -6.88 12.07
N ILE A 377 -0.62 -8.08 12.23
CA ILE A 377 -0.45 -8.96 13.41
C ILE A 377 -0.19 -10.39 12.96
N ALA A 378 0.75 -11.07 13.61
CA ALA A 378 0.95 -12.50 13.42
C ALA A 378 -0.25 -13.29 13.95
N LYS A 379 -0.84 -14.16 13.11
CA LYS A 379 -2.05 -14.95 13.44
C LYS A 379 -1.87 -15.81 14.69
N GLN A 380 -0.68 -16.35 14.89
CA GLN A 380 -0.35 -17.17 16.07
C GLN A 380 -0.43 -16.43 17.41
N ARG A 381 -0.39 -15.09 17.39
CA ARG A 381 -0.53 -14.26 18.60
C ARG A 381 -1.98 -14.01 18.98
N VAL A 382 -2.92 -14.16 18.04
CA VAL A 382 -4.34 -13.87 18.27
C VAL A 382 -4.94 -14.97 19.15
N PRO A 383 -5.42 -14.65 20.36
CA PRO A 383 -5.95 -15.65 21.26
C PRO A 383 -7.18 -16.35 20.64
N ALA A 384 -7.23 -17.67 20.73
CA ALA A 384 -8.43 -18.40 20.38
C ALA A 384 -9.56 -18.05 21.37
N ALA A 385 -10.79 -17.96 20.86
CA ALA A 385 -11.95 -17.81 21.73
C ALA A 385 -12.00 -19.01 22.70
N ARG A 386 -12.02 -18.74 24.00
CA ARG A 386 -12.27 -19.79 24.98
C ARG A 386 -13.68 -20.36 24.73
N ARG A 387 -13.75 -21.68 24.56
CA ARG A 387 -15.02 -22.41 24.39
C ARG A 387 -15.87 -22.35 25.68
#